data_93d2630192624fff759ed234f1b692f9
#
_entry.id   93d2630192624fff759ed234f1b692f9
#
_cell.length_a   1.000
_cell.length_b   1.000
_cell.length_c   1.000
_cell.angle_alpha   90.00
_cell.angle_beta   90.00
_cell.angle_gamma   90.00
#
_symmetry.space_group_name_H-M   'P 1'
#
loop_
_entity.id
_entity.type
_entity.pdbx_description
1 polymer ?
#
loop_
_entity_poly.entity_id
_entity_poly.type
_entity_poly.pdbx_seq_one_letter_code
_entity_poly.pdbx_strand_id
1 'polypeptide(L)'
;LKFIPDTYFQNRDKTLAEGSILMEGSIHGFLGDSIIPNVNLCCKIENGSYHIKDIKQGIDTLEMDLDIHLNGPFPDSSFVSLEQLTMKGLNTSLDMQAKVTSLFKNPSVRAGMKGKVDFTRLGQEFLNPDTLLVEGVMDADLSTTFTVNDLVESRFGKIHSSGKLNIDKLKAFSQPLGMDIFISGAYLAIDTTHQKSLYIESQNLMRMTMGI
;
A
#
# COMPACT_ATOMS: atom_id res chain seq x y z
N LEU A 1 -13.21 18.20 0.13
CA LEU A 1 -13.75 16.83 0.03
C LEU A 1 -15.07 16.73 -0.78
N LYS A 2 -15.57 17.83 -1.36
CA LYS A 2 -16.82 17.82 -2.17
C LYS A 2 -16.76 16.96 -3.43
N PHE A 3 -15.56 16.55 -3.86
CA PHE A 3 -15.34 15.77 -5.08
C PHE A 3 -15.33 14.25 -4.88
N ILE A 4 -15.35 13.77 -3.63
CA ILE A 4 -15.40 12.34 -3.33
C ILE A 4 -16.86 11.94 -3.14
N PRO A 5 -17.38 10.96 -3.91
CA PRO A 5 -18.74 10.48 -3.75
C PRO A 5 -19.02 9.98 -2.32
N ASP A 6 -20.20 10.25 -1.80
CA ASP A 6 -20.61 9.89 -0.43
C ASP A 6 -20.58 8.36 -0.18
N THR A 7 -20.63 7.57 -1.24
CA THR A 7 -20.49 6.09 -1.19
C THR A 7 -19.16 5.63 -0.60
N TYR A 8 -18.11 6.45 -0.68
CA TYR A 8 -16.77 6.13 -0.15
C TYR A 8 -16.48 6.82 1.19
N PHE A 9 -17.40 7.67 1.68
CA PHE A 9 -17.18 8.48 2.89
C PHE A 9 -18.40 8.44 3.80
N GLN A 10 -18.49 7.45 4.66
CA GLN A 10 -19.67 7.19 5.51
C GLN A 10 -19.92 8.24 6.59
N ASN A 11 -18.96 9.11 6.94
CA ASN A 11 -19.06 10.06 8.06
C ASN A 11 -18.67 11.50 7.68
N ARG A 12 -18.96 11.92 6.46
CA ARG A 12 -18.53 13.22 5.92
C ARG A 12 -18.87 14.42 6.80
N ASP A 13 -20.08 14.44 7.36
CA ASP A 13 -20.55 15.58 8.18
C ASP A 13 -19.88 15.62 9.57
N LYS A 14 -19.27 14.51 9.98
CA LYS A 14 -18.60 14.37 11.27
C LYS A 14 -17.08 14.53 11.16
N THR A 15 -16.55 14.74 9.96
CA THR A 15 -15.11 14.76 9.73
C THR A 15 -14.59 16.18 9.53
N LEU A 16 -13.39 16.42 10.03
CA LEU A 16 -12.57 17.58 9.73
C LEU A 16 -11.36 17.08 8.95
N ALA A 17 -11.18 17.57 7.74
CA ALA A 17 -9.99 17.30 6.93
C ALA A 17 -9.37 18.63 6.54
N GLU A 18 -8.08 18.77 6.79
CA GLU A 18 -7.28 19.94 6.46
C GLU A 18 -6.11 19.53 5.59
N GLY A 19 -5.48 20.50 4.94
CA GLY A 19 -4.34 20.28 4.03
C GLY A 19 -4.66 20.68 2.61
N SER A 20 -3.67 20.54 1.74
CA SER A 20 -3.78 20.80 0.31
C SER A 20 -3.63 19.53 -0.50
N ILE A 21 -4.43 19.39 -1.54
CA ILE A 21 -4.29 18.33 -2.55
C ILE A 21 -4.02 19.04 -3.88
N LEU A 22 -2.85 18.78 -4.45
CA LEU A 22 -2.51 19.19 -5.80
C LEU A 22 -2.60 17.96 -6.70
N MET A 23 -3.37 18.07 -7.76
CA MET A 23 -3.45 17.04 -8.79
C MET A 23 -3.25 17.69 -10.15
N GLU A 24 -2.20 17.27 -10.83
CA GLU A 24 -1.87 17.74 -12.18
C GLU A 24 -1.72 16.52 -13.09
N GLY A 25 -2.21 16.63 -14.31
CA GLY A 25 -2.07 15.52 -15.22
C GLY A 25 -2.47 15.83 -16.65
N SER A 26 -2.08 14.94 -17.54
CA SER A 26 -2.45 14.94 -18.93
C SER A 26 -2.71 13.53 -19.43
N ILE A 27 -3.70 13.41 -20.31
CA ILE A 27 -4.03 12.15 -20.99
C ILE A 27 -4.06 12.45 -22.48
N HIS A 28 -3.27 11.72 -23.25
CA HIS A 28 -3.17 11.86 -24.71
C HIS A 28 -3.29 10.50 -25.40
N GLY A 29 -4.14 10.39 -26.41
CA GLY A 29 -4.32 9.19 -27.20
C GLY A 29 -5.72 8.62 -27.09
N PHE A 30 -5.90 7.42 -27.62
CA PHE A 30 -7.16 6.71 -27.62
C PHE A 30 -7.14 5.62 -26.53
N LEU A 31 -8.28 5.45 -25.87
CA LEU A 31 -8.50 4.32 -24.97
C LEU A 31 -9.23 3.23 -25.76
N GLY A 32 -8.69 2.03 -25.77
CA GLY A 32 -9.29 0.85 -26.42
C GLY A 32 -8.81 -0.43 -25.76
N ASP A 33 -9.43 -1.55 -26.10
CA ASP A 33 -9.16 -2.85 -25.45
C ASP A 33 -7.69 -3.29 -25.47
N SER A 34 -6.90 -2.75 -26.40
CA SER A 34 -5.46 -3.07 -26.55
C SER A 34 -4.60 -1.82 -26.70
N ILE A 35 -5.17 -0.63 -26.51
CA ILE A 35 -4.46 0.65 -26.70
C ILE A 35 -4.37 1.35 -25.35
N ILE A 36 -3.14 1.60 -24.92
CA ILE A 36 -2.85 2.34 -23.69
C ILE A 36 -2.62 3.80 -24.08
N PRO A 37 -3.35 4.77 -23.52
CA PRO A 37 -3.05 6.18 -23.74
C PRO A 37 -1.75 6.58 -23.03
N ASN A 38 -1.19 7.70 -23.45
CA ASN A 38 -0.14 8.36 -22.65
C ASN A 38 -0.81 9.08 -21.48
N VAL A 39 -0.43 8.74 -20.27
CA VAL A 39 -0.93 9.36 -19.04
C VAL A 39 0.25 9.86 -18.23
N ASN A 40 0.19 11.13 -17.85
CA ASN A 40 1.04 11.68 -16.80
C ASN A 40 0.10 12.21 -15.71
N LEU A 41 0.27 11.76 -14.51
CA LEU A 41 -0.50 12.22 -13.36
C LEU A 41 0.43 12.37 -12.17
N CYS A 42 0.44 13.57 -11.59
CA CYS A 42 1.09 13.86 -10.32
C CYS A 42 0.01 14.16 -9.28
N CYS A 43 0.11 13.57 -8.11
CA CYS A 43 -0.80 13.82 -6.99
C CYS A 43 0.03 14.06 -5.73
N LYS A 44 -0.13 15.26 -5.13
CA LYS A 44 0.52 15.64 -3.89
C LYS A 44 -0.50 15.94 -2.81
N ILE A 45 -0.23 15.46 -1.60
CA ILE A 45 -0.94 15.87 -0.40
C ILE A 45 0.10 16.51 0.52
N GLU A 46 -0.16 17.74 0.93
CA GLU A 46 0.69 18.52 1.82
C GLU A 46 -0.09 18.98 3.05
N ASN A 47 0.53 18.84 4.22
CA ASN A 47 -0.05 19.21 5.51
C ASN A 47 -1.44 18.59 5.73
N GLY A 48 -1.63 17.37 5.22
CA GLY A 48 -2.90 16.65 5.34
C GLY A 48 -3.15 16.24 6.78
N SER A 49 -4.37 16.42 7.24
CA SER A 49 -4.88 15.85 8.49
C SER A 49 -6.34 15.45 8.34
N TYR A 50 -6.77 14.49 9.15
CA TYR A 50 -8.13 13.97 9.13
C TYR A 50 -8.55 13.60 10.55
N HIS A 51 -9.62 14.20 11.05
CA HIS A 51 -10.12 13.99 12.40
C HIS A 51 -11.64 13.81 12.39
N ILE A 52 -12.15 12.98 13.28
CA ILE A 52 -13.57 12.85 13.55
C ILE A 52 -13.92 13.83 14.68
N LYS A 53 -14.92 14.69 14.46
CA LYS A 53 -15.29 15.79 15.37
C LYS A 53 -15.56 15.34 16.80
N ASP A 54 -16.17 14.16 16.97
CA ASP A 54 -16.62 13.65 18.27
C ASP A 54 -15.58 12.74 18.94
N ILE A 55 -14.55 12.34 18.22
CA ILE A 55 -13.51 11.44 18.69
C ILE A 55 -12.18 12.15 18.43
N LYS A 56 -11.41 12.45 19.47
CA LYS A 56 -10.06 13.05 19.33
C LYS A 56 -9.05 12.10 18.69
N GLN A 57 -9.50 11.27 17.77
CA GLN A 57 -8.67 10.30 17.05
C GLN A 57 -8.75 10.60 15.56
N GLY A 58 -7.64 10.53 14.90
CA GLY A 58 -7.56 10.81 13.48
C GLY A 58 -6.14 10.63 12.97
N ILE A 59 -5.92 11.07 11.76
CA ILE A 59 -4.60 11.21 11.15
C ILE A 59 -4.15 12.64 11.37
N ASP A 60 -3.07 12.81 12.12
CA ASP A 60 -2.49 14.12 12.46
C ASP A 60 -1.59 14.64 11.33
N THR A 61 -0.99 13.73 10.59
CA THR A 61 -0.10 14.06 9.47
C THR A 61 -0.34 13.08 8.33
N LEU A 62 -0.62 13.61 7.15
CA LEU A 62 -0.65 12.88 5.90
C LEU A 62 0.07 13.68 4.83
N GLU A 63 1.17 13.14 4.35
CA GLU A 63 1.92 13.69 3.21
C GLU A 63 2.07 12.60 2.16
N MET A 64 1.87 12.94 0.90
CA MET A 64 1.99 12.00 -0.21
C MET A 64 2.52 12.73 -1.44
N ASP A 65 3.40 12.06 -2.16
CA ASP A 65 3.86 12.45 -3.49
C ASP A 65 3.82 11.21 -4.40
N LEU A 66 2.89 11.22 -5.35
CA LEU A 66 2.60 10.09 -6.24
C LEU A 66 2.67 10.53 -7.69
N ASP A 67 3.50 9.86 -8.49
CA ASP A 67 3.61 10.02 -9.92
C ASP A 67 3.18 8.77 -10.67
N ILE A 68 2.34 8.93 -11.69
CA ILE A 68 1.92 7.88 -12.59
C ILE A 68 2.30 8.29 -14.01
N HIS A 69 3.06 7.45 -14.67
CA HIS A 69 3.44 7.61 -16.07
C HIS A 69 3.08 6.36 -16.87
N LEU A 70 2.12 6.49 -17.78
CA LEU A 70 1.79 5.44 -18.74
C LEU A 70 2.22 5.91 -20.13
N ASN A 71 2.94 5.06 -20.82
CA ASN A 71 3.44 5.33 -22.16
C ASN A 71 2.87 4.29 -23.15
N GLY A 72 1.86 4.69 -23.91
CA GLY A 72 1.18 3.81 -24.82
C GLY A 72 2.09 3.22 -25.91
N PRO A 73 2.89 4.03 -26.63
CA PRO A 73 3.85 3.53 -27.61
C PRO A 73 4.95 2.65 -27.04
N PHE A 74 5.34 2.86 -25.80
CA PHE A 74 6.42 2.14 -25.13
C PHE A 74 5.96 1.67 -23.71
N PRO A 75 5.04 0.70 -23.62
CA PRO A 75 4.44 0.29 -22.34
C PRO A 75 5.46 -0.12 -21.28
N ASP A 76 6.60 -0.65 -21.69
CA ASP A 76 7.68 -1.04 -20.79
C ASP A 76 8.34 0.14 -20.05
N SER A 77 8.20 1.37 -20.56
CA SER A 77 8.66 2.58 -19.89
C SER A 77 7.66 3.16 -18.90
N SER A 78 6.48 2.56 -18.78
CA SER A 78 5.45 2.97 -17.84
C SER A 78 5.85 2.66 -16.40
N PHE A 79 5.54 3.58 -15.49
CA PHE A 79 5.81 3.40 -14.07
C PHE A 79 4.78 4.08 -13.18
N VAL A 80 4.73 3.64 -11.93
CA VAL A 80 4.09 4.31 -10.81
C VAL A 80 5.15 4.52 -9.74
N SER A 81 5.29 5.73 -9.25
CA SER A 81 6.26 6.11 -8.21
C SER A 81 5.57 6.81 -7.07
N LEU A 82 5.59 6.21 -5.89
CA LEU A 82 5.27 6.85 -4.63
C LEU A 82 6.59 7.33 -4.02
N GLU A 83 6.91 8.61 -4.29
CA GLU A 83 8.18 9.20 -3.84
C GLU A 83 8.19 9.39 -2.32
N GLN A 84 7.02 9.67 -1.75
CA GLN A 84 6.82 9.80 -0.31
C GLN A 84 5.38 9.46 0.06
N LEU A 85 5.23 8.74 1.17
CA LEU A 85 4.01 8.64 1.96
C LEU A 85 4.41 8.70 3.43
N THR A 86 4.01 9.76 4.11
CA THR A 86 4.16 9.90 5.56
C THR A 86 2.77 9.96 6.18
N MET A 87 2.50 9.09 7.14
CA MET A 87 1.23 9.05 7.87
C MET A 87 1.46 8.88 9.36
N LYS A 88 0.86 9.76 10.18
CA LYS A 88 0.89 9.68 11.65
C LYS A 88 -0.52 9.88 12.18
N GLY A 89 -0.91 9.06 13.14
CA GLY A 89 -2.23 9.06 13.78
C GLY A 89 -2.86 7.67 13.79
N LEU A 90 -3.93 7.46 14.54
CA LEU A 90 -4.61 6.16 14.68
C LEU A 90 -3.65 5.02 15.08
N ASN A 91 -2.75 5.26 16.02
CA ASN A 91 -1.67 4.34 16.43
C ASN A 91 -0.71 3.94 15.30
N THR A 92 -0.73 4.68 14.20
CA THR A 92 0.11 4.47 13.04
C THR A 92 1.17 5.56 12.95
N SER A 93 2.39 5.18 12.59
CA SER A 93 3.47 6.06 12.19
C SER A 93 4.21 5.37 11.06
N LEU A 94 4.00 5.82 9.84
CA LEU A 94 4.46 5.17 8.62
C LEU A 94 5.18 6.18 7.73
N ASP A 95 6.38 5.81 7.29
CA ASP A 95 7.08 6.43 6.17
C ASP A 95 7.30 5.35 5.10
N MET A 96 6.88 5.62 3.88
CA MET A 96 6.94 4.66 2.78
C MET A 96 7.32 5.34 1.47
N GLN A 97 8.05 4.62 0.64
CA GLN A 97 8.33 4.93 -0.75
C GLN A 97 8.23 3.66 -1.59
N ALA A 98 7.79 3.78 -2.81
CA ALA A 98 7.68 2.63 -3.71
C ALA A 98 7.76 3.06 -5.17
N LYS A 99 8.37 2.23 -6.00
CA LYS A 99 8.39 2.41 -7.45
C LYS A 99 8.12 1.10 -8.14
N VAL A 100 7.16 1.12 -9.05
CA VAL A 100 6.83 -0.02 -9.91
C VAL A 100 7.10 0.38 -11.34
N THR A 101 7.96 -0.36 -12.02
CA THR A 101 8.30 -0.14 -13.44
C THR A 101 7.89 -1.34 -14.27
N SER A 102 7.88 -1.20 -15.60
CA SER A 102 7.51 -2.28 -16.55
C SER A 102 6.13 -2.87 -16.26
N LEU A 103 5.13 -2.01 -16.03
CA LEU A 103 3.81 -2.35 -15.49
C LEU A 103 3.08 -3.46 -16.26
N PHE A 104 3.30 -3.60 -17.57
CA PHE A 104 2.47 -4.44 -18.44
C PHE A 104 3.10 -5.79 -18.83
N LYS A 105 4.37 -6.03 -18.48
CA LYS A 105 5.03 -7.32 -18.78
C LYS A 105 5.41 -8.06 -17.51
N ASN A 106 6.40 -7.56 -16.84
CA ASN A 106 6.92 -8.15 -15.62
C ASN A 106 7.25 -7.00 -14.66
N PRO A 107 6.27 -6.51 -13.90
CA PRO A 107 6.46 -5.39 -13.02
C PRO A 107 7.64 -5.61 -12.07
N SER A 108 8.55 -4.64 -12.06
CA SER A 108 9.65 -4.60 -11.09
C SER A 108 9.28 -3.62 -10.00
N VAL A 109 9.29 -4.10 -8.77
CA VAL A 109 8.91 -3.37 -7.57
C VAL A 109 10.16 -3.06 -6.76
N ARG A 110 10.33 -1.80 -6.40
CA ARG A 110 11.26 -1.35 -5.36
C ARG A 110 10.44 -0.62 -4.31
N ALA A 111 10.54 -1.04 -3.06
CA ALA A 111 9.79 -0.41 -1.98
C ALA A 111 10.63 -0.33 -0.71
N GLY A 112 10.44 0.74 0.03
CA GLY A 112 10.97 0.94 1.37
C GLY A 112 9.84 1.35 2.30
N MET A 113 9.80 0.79 3.50
CA MET A 113 8.80 1.11 4.50
C MET A 113 9.45 1.11 5.87
N LYS A 114 9.16 2.16 6.65
CA LYS A 114 9.59 2.28 8.03
C LYS A 114 8.44 2.76 8.89
N GLY A 115 8.19 2.03 9.97
CA GLY A 115 7.23 2.43 10.97
C GLY A 115 6.26 1.34 11.37
N LYS A 116 5.24 1.77 12.11
CA LYS A 116 4.19 0.91 12.65
C LYS A 116 2.85 1.25 12.03
N VAL A 117 2.09 0.25 11.64
CA VAL A 117 0.73 0.38 11.09
C VAL A 117 -0.23 -0.41 11.97
N ASP A 118 -1.24 0.26 12.49
CA ASP A 118 -2.38 -0.37 13.17
C ASP A 118 -3.54 -0.50 12.17
N PHE A 119 -3.57 -1.64 11.47
CA PHE A 119 -4.60 -1.93 10.46
C PHE A 119 -5.99 -2.02 11.08
N THR A 120 -6.11 -2.41 12.36
CA THR A 120 -7.41 -2.47 13.03
C THR A 120 -8.01 -1.08 13.15
N ARG A 121 -7.21 -0.09 13.56
CA ARG A 121 -7.67 1.29 13.68
C ARG A 121 -7.96 1.92 12.32
N LEU A 122 -7.05 1.77 11.37
CA LEU A 122 -7.26 2.26 10.01
C LEU A 122 -8.47 1.61 9.34
N GLY A 123 -8.63 0.29 9.50
CA GLY A 123 -9.75 -0.44 8.92
C GLY A 123 -11.10 0.03 9.47
N GLN A 124 -11.20 0.21 10.77
CA GLN A 124 -12.43 0.71 11.41
C GLN A 124 -12.85 2.12 10.93
N GLU A 125 -11.88 2.95 10.56
CA GLU A 125 -12.16 4.34 10.15
C GLU A 125 -12.42 4.47 8.65
N PHE A 126 -11.72 3.71 7.82
CA PHE A 126 -11.71 3.93 6.38
C PHE A 126 -12.34 2.82 5.54
N LEU A 127 -12.49 1.63 6.09
CA LEU A 127 -12.96 0.49 5.32
C LEU A 127 -14.41 0.12 5.68
N ASN A 128 -15.13 -0.36 4.69
CA ASN A 128 -16.41 -1.01 4.94
C ASN A 128 -16.14 -2.48 5.30
N PRO A 129 -16.40 -2.91 6.55
CA PRO A 129 -16.07 -4.26 7.01
C PRO A 129 -16.84 -5.36 6.28
N ASP A 130 -17.96 -5.03 5.63
CA ASP A 130 -18.72 -6.00 4.83
C ASP A 130 -18.02 -6.36 3.52
N THR A 131 -17.14 -5.47 3.02
CA THR A 131 -16.43 -5.67 1.75
C THR A 131 -14.95 -5.98 1.94
N LEU A 132 -14.32 -5.29 2.90
CA LEU A 132 -12.90 -5.43 3.20
C LEU A 132 -12.67 -5.22 4.71
N LEU A 133 -12.28 -6.28 5.37
CA LEU A 133 -11.85 -6.24 6.77
C LEU A 133 -10.34 -6.41 6.83
N VAL A 134 -9.65 -5.51 7.50
CA VAL A 134 -8.22 -5.66 7.82
C VAL A 134 -8.01 -5.34 9.29
N GLU A 135 -7.40 -6.28 10.01
CA GLU A 135 -7.11 -6.18 11.43
C GLU A 135 -5.67 -6.61 11.71
N GLY A 136 -5.05 -6.02 12.71
CA GLY A 136 -3.72 -6.39 13.17
C GLY A 136 -2.76 -5.22 13.22
N VAL A 137 -1.55 -5.51 13.64
CA VAL A 137 -0.47 -4.53 13.77
C VAL A 137 0.76 -5.04 13.03
N MET A 138 1.39 -4.15 12.28
CA MET A 138 2.64 -4.40 11.59
C MET A 138 3.66 -3.34 11.99
N ASP A 139 4.87 -3.78 12.31
CA ASP A 139 6.03 -2.92 12.52
C ASP A 139 7.11 -3.32 11.52
N ALA A 140 7.61 -2.38 10.76
CA ALA A 140 8.55 -2.65 9.70
C ALA A 140 9.64 -1.58 9.60
N ASP A 141 10.84 -2.04 9.29
CA ASP A 141 11.94 -1.24 8.76
C ASP A 141 12.54 -2.08 7.64
N LEU A 142 11.91 -2.04 6.47
CA LEU A 142 12.12 -2.98 5.38
C LEU A 142 12.36 -2.25 4.06
N SER A 143 13.35 -2.71 3.32
CA SER A 143 13.56 -2.37 1.92
C SER A 143 13.54 -3.62 1.07
N THR A 144 12.86 -3.59 -0.07
CA THR A 144 12.74 -4.75 -0.95
C THR A 144 12.80 -4.36 -2.43
N THR A 145 13.34 -5.26 -3.24
CA THR A 145 13.32 -5.18 -4.70
C THR A 145 13.07 -6.56 -5.27
N PHE A 146 12.07 -6.68 -6.13
CA PHE A 146 11.70 -7.93 -6.77
C PHE A 146 10.94 -7.67 -8.07
N THR A 147 10.75 -8.72 -8.88
CA THR A 147 9.77 -8.69 -9.97
C THR A 147 8.54 -9.53 -9.61
N VAL A 148 7.38 -9.17 -10.15
CA VAL A 148 6.13 -9.92 -9.88
C VAL A 148 6.28 -11.38 -10.27
N ASN A 149 6.97 -11.68 -11.39
CA ASN A 149 7.22 -13.05 -11.81
C ASN A 149 8.09 -13.84 -10.81
N ASP A 150 9.01 -13.17 -10.10
CA ASP A 150 9.81 -13.85 -9.08
C ASP A 150 8.97 -14.33 -7.90
N LEU A 151 7.90 -13.58 -7.55
CA LEU A 151 6.93 -14.01 -6.54
C LEU A 151 6.04 -15.15 -7.07
N VAL A 152 5.45 -14.97 -8.26
CA VAL A 152 4.51 -15.94 -8.86
C VAL A 152 5.19 -17.29 -9.09
N GLU A 153 6.44 -17.27 -9.54
CA GLU A 153 7.23 -18.49 -9.82
C GLU A 153 8.01 -18.97 -8.60
N SER A 154 7.77 -18.40 -7.41
CA SER A 154 8.43 -18.76 -6.15
C SER A 154 9.97 -18.69 -6.21
N ARG A 155 10.49 -17.77 -7.02
CA ARG A 155 11.94 -17.54 -7.17
C ARG A 155 12.47 -16.62 -6.08
N PHE A 156 12.25 -16.99 -4.83
CA PHE A 156 12.58 -16.14 -3.66
C PHE A 156 14.06 -15.75 -3.57
N GLY A 157 14.96 -16.52 -4.15
CA GLY A 157 16.39 -16.19 -4.23
C GLY A 157 16.71 -14.95 -5.09
N LYS A 158 15.76 -14.45 -5.89
CA LYS A 158 15.90 -13.23 -6.69
C LYS A 158 15.29 -12.00 -6.01
N ILE A 159 14.60 -12.20 -4.90
CA ILE A 159 14.06 -11.12 -4.10
C ILE A 159 15.17 -10.58 -3.22
N HIS A 160 15.50 -9.30 -3.43
CA HIS A 160 16.47 -8.60 -2.61
C HIS A 160 15.75 -7.79 -1.56
N SER A 161 15.83 -8.24 -0.32
CA SER A 161 15.19 -7.55 0.80
C SER A 161 16.20 -7.38 1.93
N SER A 162 16.07 -6.30 2.68
CA SER A 162 16.84 -6.04 3.88
C SER A 162 15.98 -5.36 4.92
N GLY A 163 16.20 -5.68 6.20
CA GLY A 163 15.51 -5.05 7.30
C GLY A 163 14.74 -6.02 8.17
N LYS A 164 13.71 -5.50 8.83
CA LYS A 164 12.91 -6.23 9.82
C LYS A 164 11.43 -6.00 9.55
N LEU A 165 10.65 -7.04 9.74
CA LEU A 165 9.19 -7.01 9.70
C LEU A 165 8.66 -7.82 10.88
N ASN A 166 7.81 -7.21 11.66
CA ASN A 166 7.07 -7.86 12.73
C ASN A 166 5.58 -7.69 12.48
N ILE A 167 4.86 -8.78 12.43
CA ILE A 167 3.40 -8.79 12.25
C ILE A 167 2.79 -9.43 13.50
N ASP A 168 1.87 -8.72 14.12
CA ASP A 168 1.05 -9.25 15.22
C ASP A 168 -0.41 -9.37 14.75
N LYS A 169 -0.87 -10.60 14.67
CA LYS A 169 -2.26 -10.99 14.38
C LYS A 169 -2.87 -10.28 13.16
N LEU A 170 -2.24 -10.39 12.00
CA LEU A 170 -2.82 -9.86 10.78
C LEU A 170 -3.97 -10.76 10.29
N LYS A 171 -5.15 -10.17 10.16
CA LYS A 171 -6.31 -10.77 9.50
C LYS A 171 -6.75 -9.86 8.37
N ALA A 172 -6.92 -10.41 7.19
CA ALA A 172 -7.47 -9.68 6.06
C ALA A 172 -8.52 -10.55 5.37
N PHE A 173 -9.70 -10.00 5.20
CA PHE A 173 -10.81 -10.64 4.51
C PHE A 173 -11.31 -9.71 3.40
N SER A 174 -11.49 -10.23 2.20
CA SER A 174 -12.07 -9.49 1.08
C SER A 174 -13.11 -10.34 0.39
N GLN A 175 -14.38 -9.97 0.51
CA GLN A 175 -15.48 -10.64 -0.15
C GLN A 175 -15.38 -10.59 -1.68
N PRO A 176 -15.08 -9.42 -2.31
CA PRO A 176 -14.97 -9.34 -3.77
C PRO A 176 -13.84 -10.18 -4.35
N LEU A 177 -12.76 -10.39 -3.58
CA LEU A 177 -11.60 -11.18 -4.03
C LEU A 177 -11.66 -12.64 -3.57
N GLY A 178 -12.66 -13.02 -2.76
CA GLY A 178 -12.74 -14.36 -2.14
C GLY A 178 -11.48 -14.70 -1.31
N MET A 179 -10.87 -13.70 -0.71
CA MET A 179 -9.57 -13.83 -0.03
C MET A 179 -9.76 -13.79 1.49
N ASP A 180 -9.19 -14.75 2.18
CA ASP A 180 -9.07 -14.79 3.64
C ASP A 180 -7.63 -15.09 4.02
N ILE A 181 -6.98 -14.13 4.68
CA ILE A 181 -5.59 -14.23 5.13
C ILE A 181 -5.58 -14.10 6.65
N PHE A 182 -4.94 -15.03 7.30
CA PHE A 182 -4.70 -14.99 8.73
C PHE A 182 -3.24 -15.30 9.06
N ILE A 183 -2.59 -14.38 9.77
CA ILE A 183 -1.23 -14.54 10.29
C ILE A 183 -1.32 -14.31 11.81
N SER A 184 -1.06 -15.34 12.60
CA SER A 184 -1.15 -15.24 14.07
C SER A 184 0.01 -14.47 14.69
N GLY A 185 1.13 -14.39 13.98
CA GLY A 185 2.34 -13.66 14.31
C GLY A 185 3.45 -14.07 13.37
N ALA A 186 4.21 -13.10 12.88
CA ALA A 186 5.39 -13.38 12.05
C ALA A 186 6.48 -12.36 12.37
N TYR A 187 7.69 -12.84 12.53
CA TYR A 187 8.89 -12.01 12.60
C TYR A 187 9.82 -12.41 11.45
N LEU A 188 10.21 -11.44 10.68
CA LEU A 188 11.14 -11.59 9.57
C LEU A 188 12.29 -10.63 9.79
N ALA A 189 13.51 -11.13 9.87
CA ALA A 189 14.71 -10.34 9.79
C ALA A 189 15.53 -10.81 8.58
N ILE A 190 15.85 -9.87 7.70
CA ILE A 190 16.58 -10.13 6.47
C ILE A 190 17.86 -9.32 6.51
N ASP A 191 18.99 -10.00 6.42
CA ASP A 191 20.31 -9.39 6.28
C ASP A 191 20.89 -9.77 4.92
N THR A 192 21.05 -8.79 4.05
CA THR A 192 21.61 -8.99 2.71
C THR A 192 23.14 -9.10 2.71
N THR A 193 23.81 -8.77 3.81
CA THR A 193 25.28 -8.87 3.91
C THR A 193 25.76 -10.32 4.00
N HIS A 194 24.86 -11.23 4.39
CA HIS A 194 25.12 -12.67 4.43
C HIS A 194 24.02 -13.40 3.68
N GLN A 195 24.28 -13.86 2.48
CA GLN A 195 23.36 -14.51 1.54
C GLN A 195 22.56 -15.74 2.07
N LYS A 196 22.44 -15.97 3.37
CA LYS A 196 21.94 -17.22 3.94
C LYS A 196 21.07 -17.13 5.19
N SER A 197 20.51 -16.01 5.58
CA SER A 197 19.72 -15.97 6.82
C SER A 197 18.33 -15.41 6.59
N LEU A 198 17.45 -16.20 6.02
CA LEU A 198 16.02 -16.00 6.16
C LEU A 198 15.59 -16.70 7.46
N TYR A 199 15.45 -15.97 8.55
CA TYR A 199 14.82 -16.48 9.76
C TYR A 199 13.34 -16.15 9.71
N ILE A 200 12.53 -17.16 9.41
CA ILE A 200 11.08 -17.10 9.59
C ILE A 200 10.81 -17.81 10.91
N GLU A 201 10.67 -17.05 11.99
CA GLU A 201 10.15 -17.57 13.23
C GLU A 201 8.63 -17.38 13.20
N SER A 202 7.92 -18.30 12.56
CA SER A 202 6.47 -18.35 12.63
C SER A 202 6.06 -19.20 13.83
N GLN A 203 5.66 -18.58 14.90
CA GLN A 203 4.84 -19.23 15.91
C GLN A 203 3.40 -19.23 15.38
N ASN A 204 3.01 -20.32 14.73
CA ASN A 204 1.69 -20.67 14.21
C ASN A 204 1.28 -20.13 12.81
N LEU A 205 1.05 -21.10 11.97
CA LEU A 205 0.30 -21.24 10.73
C LEU A 205 -0.21 -19.95 10.04
N MET A 206 0.38 -19.69 8.88
CA MET A 206 -0.24 -18.89 7.83
C MET A 206 -1.32 -19.76 7.15
N ARG A 207 -2.59 -19.35 7.25
CA ARG A 207 -3.69 -19.92 6.48
C ARG A 207 -4.09 -18.92 5.41
N MET A 208 -3.89 -19.25 4.16
CA MET A 208 -4.35 -18.49 3.01
C MET A 208 -5.38 -19.35 2.28
N THR A 209 -6.61 -18.89 2.19
CA THR A 209 -7.66 -19.53 1.40
C THR A 209 -8.04 -18.57 0.28
N MET A 210 -7.83 -18.96 -0.96
CA MET A 210 -8.38 -18.26 -2.11
C MET A 210 -9.57 -19.08 -2.60
N GLY A 211 -10.74 -18.48 -2.61
CA GLY A 211 -11.91 -19.05 -3.29
C GLY A 211 -11.75 -18.92 -4.80
N ILE A 212 -11.98 -20.03 -5.51
CA ILE A 212 -12.10 -20.10 -6.97
C ILE A 212 -13.54 -19.72 -7.33
#